data_be515d30e2d8b8b55f848bef9dc7a9d7
#
_entry.id   be515d30e2d8b8b55f848bef9dc7a9d7
#
_cell.length_a   1.000
_cell.length_b   1.000
_cell.length_c   1.000
_cell.angle_alpha   90.00
_cell.angle_beta   90.00
_cell.angle_gamma   90.00
#
_symmetry.space_group_name_H-M   'P 1'
#
loop_
_entity.id
_entity.type
_entity.pdbx_description
1 polymer ?
#
loop_
_entity_poly.entity_id
_entity_poly.type
_entity_poly.pdbx_seq_one_letter_code
_entity_poly.pdbx_strand_id
1 'polypeptide(L)'
;MRQSLISAIFLATGLLLVSCAESIEQPAQPKLSYLEHRELLTKAATDQLATGVTRSDVENYLSYRMHIATDDIQDISRFDIDQDAYVYIVNIKGGGWYLCSGDYSSVPIIAYNESGSLSFDGKQSRHTQGWLHTIREQIVGNRTSSSATVQANRNKWIRSKRASLTRSGEEPDTTEVDIIVESETLRDDYYPGLTETMWDPAYPYNEALPKKTSTTRCSASGADVNIAQLVYYTHHTFGFPNDIYSSASCDQYYYQGPPYSYSFSGATTTTWDYMPLNLLTYDPTGRSYIAALIALVSYRCDTEYDSSGGLTARADIPSAMSSFLLTGVTNQVFDRNDVIDEIENDRPVLVTGAYSSSAAWDWTYLIDGYKWQIIRETESVYDMSGNLLSQSVNIYEDFQWHYNTGDAPEYTCWGAASYYFPSNRVMHIGWTQ
;
A
#
# COMPACT_ATOMS: atom_id res chain seq x y z
N MET A 1 -3.19 -14.12 -28.87
CA MET A 1 -2.02 -14.17 -29.77
C MET A 1 -0.91 -13.15 -29.47
N ARG A 2 -1.04 -12.23 -28.50
CA ARG A 2 0.01 -11.27 -28.09
C ARG A 2 0.93 -11.74 -26.94
N GLN A 3 0.50 -12.69 -26.14
CA GLN A 3 1.31 -13.20 -25.02
C GLN A 3 2.50 -14.11 -25.43
N SER A 4 2.45 -14.72 -26.59
CA SER A 4 3.54 -15.60 -27.04
C SER A 4 4.73 -14.86 -27.68
N LEU A 5 4.59 -13.56 -28.00
CA LEU A 5 5.70 -12.79 -28.60
C LEU A 5 6.64 -12.21 -27.54
N ILE A 6 6.15 -11.87 -26.37
CA ILE A 6 6.96 -11.27 -25.30
C ILE A 6 7.89 -12.31 -24.67
N SER A 7 7.41 -13.55 -24.47
CA SER A 7 8.27 -14.63 -23.95
C SER A 7 9.43 -15.01 -24.90
N ALA A 8 9.25 -14.84 -26.23
CA ALA A 8 10.30 -15.15 -27.20
C ALA A 8 11.43 -14.10 -27.24
N ILE A 9 11.12 -12.83 -26.90
CA ILE A 9 12.12 -11.76 -26.91
C ILE A 9 13.04 -11.86 -25.68
N PHE A 10 12.54 -12.28 -24.51
CA PHE A 10 13.37 -12.48 -23.32
C PHE A 10 14.33 -13.68 -23.45
N LEU A 11 13.98 -14.71 -24.19
CA LEU A 11 14.88 -15.85 -24.43
C LEU A 11 15.96 -15.52 -25.46
N ALA A 12 15.69 -14.66 -26.44
CA ALA A 12 16.65 -14.29 -27.48
C ALA A 12 17.73 -13.30 -26.99
N THR A 13 17.41 -12.42 -26.06
CA THR A 13 18.40 -11.48 -25.48
C THR A 13 19.33 -12.15 -24.47
N GLY A 14 18.89 -13.19 -23.77
CA GLY A 14 19.73 -13.97 -22.86
C GLY A 14 20.84 -14.79 -23.56
N LEU A 15 20.66 -15.17 -24.81
CA LEU A 15 21.64 -15.96 -25.56
C LEU A 15 22.69 -15.14 -26.33
N LEU A 16 22.43 -13.84 -26.56
CA LEU A 16 23.36 -12.98 -27.30
C LEU A 16 24.44 -12.33 -26.42
N LEU A 17 24.36 -12.46 -25.09
CA LEU A 17 25.37 -11.95 -24.16
C LEU A 17 26.52 -12.95 -23.86
N VAL A 18 26.45 -14.14 -24.36
CA VAL A 18 27.50 -15.19 -24.15
C VAL A 18 28.53 -15.25 -25.29
N SER A 19 28.35 -14.50 -26.39
CA SER A 19 29.13 -14.68 -27.61
C SER A 19 30.18 -13.60 -27.93
N CYS A 20 30.46 -12.66 -27.03
CA CYS A 20 31.57 -11.71 -27.23
C CYS A 20 32.55 -11.73 -26.06
N ALA A 21 33.13 -12.90 -25.80
CA ALA A 21 34.36 -13.00 -25.02
C ALA A 21 35.54 -13.17 -26.01
N GLU A 22 35.87 -12.07 -26.71
CA GLU A 22 37.21 -11.98 -27.28
C GLU A 22 38.21 -11.77 -26.16
N SER A 23 39.16 -12.66 -26.09
CA SER A 23 40.25 -12.70 -25.12
C SER A 23 41.13 -11.45 -25.26
N ILE A 24 40.92 -10.48 -24.40
CA ILE A 24 41.89 -9.41 -24.13
C ILE A 24 42.82 -9.96 -23.04
N GLU A 25 44.13 -10.13 -23.37
CA GLU A 25 45.15 -10.51 -22.39
C GLU A 25 45.15 -9.52 -21.21
N GLN A 26 44.91 -10.03 -20.02
CA GLN A 26 44.71 -9.25 -18.79
C GLN A 26 46.04 -9.03 -18.07
N PRO A 27 46.37 -7.84 -17.59
CA PRO A 27 47.40 -7.63 -16.57
C PRO A 27 46.94 -8.26 -15.24
N ALA A 28 47.72 -9.16 -14.70
CA ALA A 28 47.32 -10.27 -13.81
C ALA A 28 47.28 -9.92 -12.31
N GLN A 29 47.18 -8.67 -11.81
CA GLN A 29 47.16 -8.41 -10.35
C GLN A 29 46.14 -7.49 -9.73
N PRO A 30 45.59 -6.42 -10.33
CA PRO A 30 44.62 -5.57 -9.65
C PRO A 30 43.21 -6.19 -9.44
N LYS A 31 42.87 -7.22 -10.22
CA LYS A 31 41.53 -7.81 -10.19
C LYS A 31 41.22 -8.62 -8.94
N LEU A 32 42.21 -9.21 -8.29
CA LEU A 32 41.98 -10.01 -7.08
C LEU A 32 41.60 -9.12 -5.88
N SER A 33 42.28 -8.00 -5.69
CA SER A 33 42.00 -7.12 -4.56
C SER A 33 40.59 -6.50 -4.63
N TYR A 34 40.11 -6.16 -5.82
CA TYR A 34 38.75 -5.61 -6.01
C TYR A 34 37.65 -6.66 -5.75
N LEU A 35 37.82 -7.85 -6.30
CA LEU A 35 36.87 -8.97 -6.08
C LEU A 35 36.83 -9.36 -4.61
N GLU A 36 37.99 -9.47 -3.96
CA GLU A 36 38.10 -9.74 -2.53
C GLU A 36 37.48 -8.61 -1.70
N HIS A 37 37.68 -7.36 -2.06
CA HIS A 37 37.08 -6.23 -1.37
C HIS A 37 35.56 -6.17 -1.55
N ARG A 38 35.06 -6.41 -2.77
CA ARG A 38 33.62 -6.54 -3.05
C ARG A 38 33.00 -7.71 -2.28
N GLU A 39 33.68 -8.84 -2.20
CA GLU A 39 33.26 -9.98 -1.38
C GLU A 39 33.27 -9.66 0.11
N LEU A 40 34.26 -8.94 0.61
CA LEU A 40 34.34 -8.50 2.00
C LEU A 40 33.23 -7.48 2.32
N LEU A 41 32.96 -6.49 1.47
CA LEU A 41 31.85 -5.55 1.64
C LEU A 41 30.48 -6.25 1.53
N THR A 42 30.36 -7.17 0.58
CA THR A 42 29.15 -7.98 0.43
C THR A 42 28.99 -8.93 1.62
N LYS A 43 30.06 -9.53 2.09
CA LYS A 43 30.06 -10.40 3.26
C LYS A 43 29.77 -9.62 4.55
N ALA A 44 30.42 -8.47 4.78
CA ALA A 44 30.14 -7.62 5.92
C ALA A 44 28.69 -7.09 5.92
N ALA A 45 28.17 -6.71 4.74
CA ALA A 45 26.77 -6.35 4.58
C ALA A 45 25.84 -7.55 4.83
N THR A 46 26.22 -8.74 4.35
CA THR A 46 25.43 -9.98 4.52
C THR A 46 25.47 -10.48 5.96
N ASP A 47 26.60 -10.40 6.64
CA ASP A 47 26.72 -10.77 8.07
C ASP A 47 25.91 -9.81 8.96
N GLN A 48 25.79 -8.54 8.59
CA GLN A 48 24.92 -7.58 9.26
C GLN A 48 23.42 -7.80 8.98
N LEU A 49 23.07 -8.42 7.85
CA LEU A 49 21.68 -8.79 7.56
C LEU A 49 21.13 -9.89 8.51
N ALA A 50 21.97 -10.57 9.23
CA ALA A 50 21.57 -11.60 10.20
C ALA A 50 20.92 -11.03 11.48
N THR A 51 21.03 -9.72 11.72
CA THR A 51 20.56 -9.08 12.98
C THR A 51 19.21 -8.36 12.87
N GLY A 52 18.60 -8.34 11.69
CA GLY A 52 17.39 -7.56 11.41
C GLY A 52 17.70 -6.08 11.12
N VAL A 53 16.71 -5.39 10.57
CA VAL A 53 16.81 -3.96 10.23
C VAL A 53 16.89 -3.13 11.51
N THR A 54 17.83 -2.19 11.55
CA THR A 54 18.00 -1.26 12.66
C THR A 54 17.35 0.09 12.37
N ARG A 55 17.18 0.91 13.41
CA ARG A 55 16.72 2.30 13.26
C ARG A 55 17.62 3.08 12.31
N SER A 56 18.93 2.93 12.41
CA SER A 56 19.89 3.62 11.52
C SER A 56 19.77 3.17 10.07
N ASP A 57 19.43 1.90 9.81
CA ASP A 57 19.18 1.42 8.44
C ASP A 57 17.96 2.11 7.83
N VAL A 58 16.89 2.32 8.63
CA VAL A 58 15.69 3.05 8.21
C VAL A 58 16.02 4.52 7.90
N GLU A 59 16.73 5.20 8.80
CA GLU A 59 17.18 6.60 8.60
C GLU A 59 18.00 6.74 7.31
N ASN A 60 18.96 5.83 7.11
CA ASN A 60 19.81 5.80 5.92
C ASN A 60 19.00 5.54 4.64
N TYR A 61 18.03 4.63 4.70
CA TYR A 61 17.18 4.31 3.55
C TYR A 61 16.32 5.51 3.15
N LEU A 62 15.65 6.15 4.12
CA LEU A 62 14.80 7.31 3.85
C LEU A 62 15.62 8.49 3.33
N SER A 63 16.81 8.73 3.90
CA SER A 63 17.72 9.79 3.41
C SER A 63 18.23 9.51 1.99
N TYR A 64 18.62 8.28 1.71
CA TYR A 64 19.16 7.87 0.42
C TYR A 64 18.13 7.86 -0.70
N ARG A 65 16.96 7.22 -0.43
CA ARG A 65 15.97 6.92 -1.46
C ARG A 65 14.86 7.97 -1.56
N MET A 66 14.42 8.48 -0.41
CA MET A 66 13.30 9.43 -0.33
C MET A 66 13.77 10.88 -0.17
N HIS A 67 15.08 11.10 -0.10
CA HIS A 67 15.70 12.43 0.11
C HIS A 67 15.19 13.15 1.37
N ILE A 68 14.80 12.40 2.40
CA ILE A 68 14.36 12.94 3.68
C ILE A 68 15.60 13.21 4.53
N ALA A 69 15.80 14.46 4.93
CA ALA A 69 16.87 14.77 5.85
C ALA A 69 16.56 14.21 7.25
N THR A 70 17.59 13.75 7.97
CA THR A 70 17.41 13.23 9.33
C THR A 70 16.76 14.26 10.26
N ASP A 71 17.04 15.54 10.04
CA ASP A 71 16.46 16.66 10.78
C ASP A 71 14.96 16.86 10.50
N ASP A 72 14.42 16.34 9.40
CA ASP A 72 13.00 16.39 9.07
C ASP A 72 12.20 15.25 9.74
N ILE A 73 12.89 14.28 10.28
CA ILE A 73 12.25 13.19 11.03
C ILE A 73 11.84 13.69 12.41
N GLN A 74 10.57 13.51 12.76
CA GLN A 74 10.05 13.85 14.08
C GLN A 74 10.38 12.76 15.09
N ASP A 75 10.04 11.51 14.75
CA ASP A 75 10.34 10.33 15.56
C ASP A 75 10.44 9.07 14.71
N ILE A 76 11.17 8.09 15.22
CA ILE A 76 11.19 6.72 14.71
C ILE A 76 10.92 5.81 15.89
N SER A 77 9.82 5.09 15.84
CA SER A 77 9.43 4.10 16.84
C SER A 77 9.39 2.70 16.23
N ARG A 78 9.84 1.72 17.02
CA ARG A 78 9.68 0.31 16.66
C ARG A 78 8.35 -0.17 17.20
N PHE A 79 7.59 -0.87 16.36
CA PHE A 79 6.37 -1.56 16.74
C PHE A 79 6.53 -3.06 16.50
N ASP A 80 6.49 -3.84 17.58
CA ASP A 80 6.52 -5.30 17.52
C ASP A 80 5.11 -5.80 17.22
N ILE A 81 4.90 -6.39 16.02
CA ILE A 81 3.62 -7.00 15.65
C ILE A 81 3.43 -8.25 16.51
N ASP A 82 4.48 -9.06 16.64
CA ASP A 82 4.60 -10.17 17.55
C ASP A 82 6.10 -10.47 17.83
N GLN A 83 6.39 -11.65 18.40
CA GLN A 83 7.77 -12.08 18.66
C GLN A 83 8.62 -12.31 17.39
N ASP A 84 7.96 -12.52 16.24
CA ASP A 84 8.60 -12.90 14.99
C ASP A 84 8.71 -11.75 14.00
N ALA A 85 7.91 -10.70 14.12
CA ALA A 85 7.87 -9.61 13.15
C ALA A 85 7.70 -8.24 13.83
N TYR A 86 8.41 -7.26 13.30
CA TYR A 86 8.30 -5.85 13.71
C TYR A 86 8.44 -4.92 12.50
N VAL A 87 8.00 -3.69 12.71
CA VAL A 87 8.11 -2.59 11.75
C VAL A 87 8.65 -1.35 12.45
N TYR A 88 9.07 -0.38 11.66
CA TYR A 88 9.38 0.97 12.15
C TYR A 88 8.32 1.93 11.63
N ILE A 89 7.80 2.74 12.52
CA ILE A 89 6.94 3.88 12.22
C ILE A 89 7.83 5.11 12.26
N VAL A 90 7.85 5.86 11.17
CA VAL A 90 8.61 7.11 11.04
C VAL A 90 7.63 8.24 10.77
N ASN A 91 7.50 9.17 11.70
CA ASN A 91 6.69 10.36 11.53
C ASN A 91 7.57 11.55 11.13
N ILE A 92 7.09 12.38 10.21
CA ILE A 92 7.81 13.49 9.62
C ILE A 92 7.33 14.82 10.22
N LYS A 93 8.26 15.75 10.50
CA LYS A 93 7.93 17.10 10.94
C LYS A 93 7.14 17.83 9.86
N GLY A 94 6.02 18.44 10.27
CA GLY A 94 5.12 19.09 9.34
C GLY A 94 4.04 18.20 8.73
N GLY A 95 4.09 16.90 9.04
CA GLY A 95 3.13 15.89 8.61
C GLY A 95 3.71 14.88 7.62
N GLY A 96 3.05 13.73 7.57
CA GLY A 96 3.48 12.57 6.80
C GLY A 96 4.14 11.49 7.66
N TRP A 97 4.09 10.26 7.17
CA TRP A 97 4.66 9.11 7.87
C TRP A 97 5.10 8.02 6.89
N TYR A 98 6.01 7.17 7.36
CA TYR A 98 6.47 5.96 6.67
C TYR A 98 6.36 4.76 7.59
N LEU A 99 5.89 3.64 7.06
CA LEU A 99 5.91 2.33 7.69
C LEU A 99 6.99 1.49 7.01
N CYS A 100 8.08 1.22 7.72
CA CYS A 100 9.23 0.53 7.19
C CYS A 100 9.34 -0.88 7.75
N SER A 101 9.83 -1.82 6.93
CA SER A 101 10.03 -3.20 7.37
C SER A 101 11.15 -3.32 8.40
N GLY A 102 10.98 -4.21 9.37
CA GLY A 102 12.01 -4.66 10.30
C GLY A 102 12.90 -5.79 9.75
N ASP A 103 12.74 -6.16 8.48
CA ASP A 103 13.44 -7.30 7.88
C ASP A 103 14.00 -6.98 6.50
N TYR A 104 15.25 -7.32 6.26
CA TYR A 104 15.95 -7.05 4.99
C TYR A 104 15.42 -7.85 3.79
N SER A 105 14.72 -8.95 4.02
CA SER A 105 14.09 -9.73 2.94
C SER A 105 12.81 -9.09 2.41
N SER A 106 12.30 -8.10 3.13
CA SER A 106 11.05 -7.41 2.84
C SER A 106 11.27 -6.06 2.18
N VAL A 107 10.24 -5.54 1.51
CA VAL A 107 10.30 -4.20 0.91
C VAL A 107 10.61 -3.17 2.00
N PRO A 108 11.54 -2.24 1.76
CA PRO A 108 11.94 -1.26 2.79
C PRO A 108 10.80 -0.38 3.28
N ILE A 109 9.99 0.16 2.37
CA ILE A 109 8.79 0.95 2.68
C ILE A 109 7.57 0.11 2.36
N ILE A 110 6.81 -0.25 3.39
CA ILE A 110 5.57 -1.02 3.29
C ILE A 110 4.43 -0.10 2.87
N ALA A 111 4.34 1.07 3.52
CA ALA A 111 3.33 2.08 3.24
C ALA A 111 3.83 3.46 3.69
N TYR A 112 3.23 4.53 3.15
CA TYR A 112 3.45 5.91 3.60
C TYR A 112 2.26 6.80 3.24
N ASN A 113 2.17 7.92 3.93
CA ASN A 113 1.28 9.02 3.59
C ASN A 113 2.06 10.34 3.69
N GLU A 114 1.77 11.27 2.81
CA GLU A 114 2.41 12.60 2.77
C GLU A 114 1.83 13.56 3.82
N SER A 115 0.80 13.15 4.55
CA SER A 115 0.13 13.95 5.58
C SER A 115 -0.19 13.11 6.82
N GLY A 116 -0.54 13.79 7.91
CA GLY A 116 -0.92 13.15 9.18
C GLY A 116 0.27 12.55 9.92
N SER A 117 -0.02 11.60 10.80
CA SER A 117 0.94 10.80 11.56
C SER A 117 0.38 9.40 11.76
N LEU A 118 1.24 8.41 11.92
CA LEU A 118 0.86 7.03 12.19
C LEU A 118 1.23 6.63 13.62
N SER A 119 0.30 6.00 14.32
CA SER A 119 0.55 5.32 15.61
C SER A 119 -0.30 4.07 15.71
N PHE A 120 0.26 3.02 16.28
CA PHE A 120 -0.48 1.82 16.64
C PHE A 120 -0.71 1.73 18.16
N ASP A 121 -0.66 2.86 18.85
CA ASP A 121 -0.97 2.92 20.27
C ASP A 121 -2.47 2.71 20.51
N GLY A 122 -2.80 1.94 21.55
CA GLY A 122 -4.17 1.68 21.93
C GLY A 122 -4.83 0.48 21.22
N LYS A 123 -6.18 0.46 21.24
CA LYS A 123 -6.96 -0.65 20.65
C LYS A 123 -7.12 -0.43 19.15
N GLN A 124 -6.50 -1.30 18.36
CA GLN A 124 -6.61 -1.29 16.92
C GLN A 124 -7.99 -1.75 16.42
N SER A 125 -8.43 -1.20 15.30
CA SER A 125 -9.59 -1.70 14.56
C SER A 125 -9.36 -3.13 14.08
N ARG A 126 -10.41 -3.83 13.70
CA ARG A 126 -10.29 -5.15 13.04
C ARG A 126 -9.47 -5.05 11.76
N HIS A 127 -9.69 -4.01 10.97
CA HIS A 127 -9.01 -3.79 9.72
C HIS A 127 -7.50 -3.61 9.94
N THR A 128 -7.11 -2.74 10.84
CA THR A 128 -5.70 -2.54 11.21
C THR A 128 -5.04 -3.82 11.73
N GLN A 129 -5.74 -4.61 12.57
CA GLN A 129 -5.25 -5.90 13.04
C GLN A 129 -5.01 -6.88 11.88
N GLY A 130 -5.94 -6.95 10.93
CA GLY A 130 -5.81 -7.78 9.72
C GLY A 130 -4.65 -7.32 8.83
N TRP A 131 -4.46 -6.02 8.68
CA TRP A 131 -3.34 -5.47 7.93
C TRP A 131 -1.99 -5.78 8.59
N LEU A 132 -1.86 -5.56 9.89
CA LEU A 132 -0.65 -5.93 10.64
C LEU A 132 -0.36 -7.44 10.55
N HIS A 133 -1.39 -8.27 10.59
CA HIS A 133 -1.22 -9.71 10.37
C HIS A 133 -0.71 -10.01 8.95
N THR A 134 -1.24 -9.34 7.93
CA THR A 134 -0.72 -9.47 6.54
C THR A 134 0.76 -9.10 6.46
N ILE A 135 1.15 -7.97 7.06
CA ILE A 135 2.55 -7.52 7.11
C ILE A 135 3.43 -8.59 7.76
N ARG A 136 2.99 -9.14 8.88
CA ARG A 136 3.68 -10.22 9.60
C ARG A 136 3.90 -11.44 8.71
N GLU A 137 2.85 -11.94 8.05
CA GLU A 137 2.94 -13.10 7.16
C GLU A 137 3.91 -12.86 6.00
N GLN A 138 3.91 -11.67 5.40
CA GLN A 138 4.85 -11.31 4.35
C GLN A 138 6.30 -11.26 4.85
N ILE A 139 6.55 -10.64 6.01
CA ILE A 139 7.89 -10.57 6.61
C ILE A 139 8.43 -11.98 6.88
N VAL A 140 7.65 -12.81 7.56
CA VAL A 140 8.07 -14.17 7.95
C VAL A 140 8.24 -15.06 6.71
N GLY A 141 7.31 -14.99 5.75
CA GLY A 141 7.40 -15.75 4.51
C GLY A 141 8.62 -15.37 3.66
N ASN A 142 8.97 -14.09 3.61
CA ASN A 142 10.12 -13.61 2.83
C ASN A 142 11.47 -14.11 3.39
N ARG A 143 11.61 -14.34 4.70
CA ARG A 143 12.87 -14.82 5.32
C ARG A 143 13.36 -16.13 4.71
N THR A 144 12.44 -17.01 4.39
CA THR A 144 12.74 -18.35 3.86
C THR A 144 12.71 -18.40 2.32
N SER A 145 12.30 -17.32 1.67
CA SER A 145 12.17 -17.25 0.22
C SER A 145 13.49 -16.86 -0.44
N SER A 146 13.81 -17.55 -1.54
CA SER A 146 14.92 -17.23 -2.44
C SER A 146 14.47 -16.53 -3.72
N SER A 147 13.25 -15.99 -3.76
CA SER A 147 12.69 -15.35 -4.95
C SER A 147 13.51 -14.12 -5.40
N ALA A 148 13.44 -13.81 -6.69
CA ALA A 148 14.08 -12.61 -7.25
C ALA A 148 13.62 -11.33 -6.54
N THR A 149 12.35 -11.26 -6.14
CA THR A 149 11.78 -10.11 -5.39
C THR A 149 12.46 -9.94 -4.04
N VAL A 150 12.67 -11.04 -3.29
CA VAL A 150 13.35 -11.00 -2.00
C VAL A 150 14.81 -10.56 -2.16
N GLN A 151 15.51 -11.04 -3.19
CA GLN A 151 16.87 -10.58 -3.48
C GLN A 151 16.90 -9.08 -3.86
N ALA A 152 15.94 -8.62 -4.66
CA ALA A 152 15.81 -7.21 -4.98
C ALA A 152 15.58 -6.34 -3.73
N ASN A 153 14.75 -6.79 -2.78
CA ASN A 153 14.53 -6.10 -1.52
C ASN A 153 15.82 -6.00 -0.69
N ARG A 154 16.54 -7.12 -0.52
CA ARG A 154 17.85 -7.13 0.15
C ARG A 154 18.83 -6.15 -0.48
N ASN A 155 18.89 -6.12 -1.81
CA ASN A 155 19.75 -5.20 -2.55
C ASN A 155 19.37 -3.74 -2.32
N LYS A 156 18.07 -3.40 -2.19
CA LYS A 156 17.62 -2.04 -1.84
C LYS A 156 18.22 -1.59 -0.50
N TRP A 157 18.20 -2.45 0.53
CA TRP A 157 18.76 -2.17 1.85
C TRP A 157 20.30 -2.04 1.83
N ILE A 158 20.99 -2.99 1.17
CA ILE A 158 22.45 -3.00 1.06
C ILE A 158 22.97 -1.71 0.44
N ARG A 159 22.29 -1.18 -0.57
CA ARG A 159 22.69 0.06 -1.25
C ARG A 159 22.58 1.28 -0.39
N SER A 160 21.46 1.44 0.33
CA SER A 160 21.32 2.58 1.24
C SER A 160 22.39 2.57 2.31
N LYS A 161 22.79 1.39 2.77
CA LYS A 161 23.85 1.20 3.75
C LYS A 161 25.23 1.55 3.18
N ARG A 162 25.53 1.11 1.96
CA ARG A 162 26.77 1.49 1.26
C ARG A 162 26.86 3.01 1.05
N ALA A 163 25.77 3.64 0.61
CA ALA A 163 25.71 5.09 0.42
C ALA A 163 25.91 5.87 1.73
N SER A 164 25.56 5.31 2.89
CA SER A 164 25.82 5.94 4.18
C SER A 164 27.29 5.85 4.60
N LEU A 165 27.95 4.72 4.32
CA LEU A 165 29.36 4.50 4.64
C LEU A 165 30.26 5.46 3.84
N THR A 166 29.97 5.70 2.56
CA THR A 166 30.71 6.69 1.75
C THR A 166 30.52 8.13 2.23
N ARG A 167 29.38 8.48 2.86
CA ARG A 167 29.13 9.81 3.42
C ARG A 167 29.81 10.04 4.77
N SER A 168 30.02 8.99 5.57
CA SER A 168 30.61 9.12 6.91
C SER A 168 32.13 9.32 6.90
N GLY A 169 32.78 9.22 5.75
CA GLY A 169 34.23 9.30 5.64
C GLY A 169 34.97 8.11 6.28
N GLU A 170 34.25 7.09 6.70
CA GLU A 170 34.77 5.78 7.08
C GLU A 170 34.99 4.92 5.84
N GLU A 171 35.52 5.53 4.76
CA GLU A 171 36.01 4.71 3.66
C GLU A 171 37.14 3.83 4.20
N PRO A 172 37.01 2.50 4.06
CA PRO A 172 38.19 1.68 4.18
C PRO A 172 39.20 2.20 3.14
N ASP A 173 40.43 2.36 3.53
CA ASP A 173 41.55 2.90 2.76
C ASP A 173 41.73 2.12 1.42
N THR A 174 40.84 2.37 0.46
CA THR A 174 40.80 1.78 -0.88
C THR A 174 41.03 2.88 -1.89
N THR A 175 42.26 3.34 -1.92
CA THR A 175 42.76 4.36 -2.84
C THR A 175 42.86 3.87 -4.30
N GLU A 176 42.24 2.73 -4.68
CA GLU A 176 42.55 2.08 -5.94
C GLU A 176 41.40 2.01 -6.96
N VAL A 177 40.16 2.42 -6.65
CA VAL A 177 39.03 2.35 -7.61
C VAL A 177 38.01 3.47 -7.43
N ASP A 178 37.51 3.98 -8.54
CA ASP A 178 36.35 4.87 -8.61
C ASP A 178 35.07 4.09 -8.94
N ILE A 179 33.98 4.29 -8.19
CA ILE A 179 32.69 3.70 -8.45
C ILE A 179 31.73 4.79 -8.87
N ILE A 180 31.23 4.69 -10.10
CA ILE A 180 30.23 5.61 -10.65
C ILE A 180 28.90 4.85 -10.73
N VAL A 181 27.85 5.42 -10.10
CA VAL A 181 26.49 4.92 -10.19
C VAL A 181 25.65 5.90 -10.98
N GLU A 182 25.20 5.49 -12.14
CA GLU A 182 24.27 6.25 -12.98
C GLU A 182 22.88 5.66 -12.87
N SER A 183 21.89 6.53 -12.68
CA SER A 183 20.48 6.14 -12.61
C SER A 183 19.71 6.73 -13.78
N GLU A 184 18.97 5.89 -14.49
CA GLU A 184 18.06 6.26 -15.57
C GLU A 184 16.64 5.83 -15.21
N THR A 185 15.70 6.76 -15.21
CA THR A 185 14.29 6.44 -15.05
C THR A 185 13.72 5.99 -16.39
N LEU A 186 13.34 4.73 -16.51
CA LEU A 186 12.74 4.14 -17.71
C LEU A 186 11.22 4.30 -17.74
N ARG A 187 10.62 4.41 -16.57
CA ARG A 187 9.19 4.62 -16.37
C ARG A 187 8.96 5.43 -15.11
N ASP A 188 8.04 6.37 -15.16
CA ASP A 188 7.63 7.20 -14.01
C ASP A 188 6.17 7.61 -14.19
N ASP A 189 5.27 6.65 -13.98
CA ASP A 189 3.84 6.89 -14.05
C ASP A 189 3.32 7.19 -12.65
N TYR A 190 2.55 8.26 -12.55
CA TYR A 190 1.89 8.69 -11.33
C TYR A 190 0.43 9.04 -11.62
N TYR A 191 -0.46 8.34 -10.96
CA TYR A 191 -1.89 8.66 -10.93
C TYR A 191 -2.28 8.93 -9.48
N PRO A 192 -2.70 10.16 -9.13
CA PRO A 192 -3.04 10.53 -7.75
C PRO A 192 -4.27 9.75 -7.28
N GLY A 193 -4.48 9.70 -5.96
CA GLY A 193 -5.71 9.17 -5.40
C GLY A 193 -6.93 9.96 -5.89
N LEU A 194 -7.91 9.25 -6.45
CA LEU A 194 -9.12 9.84 -7.01
C LEU A 194 -10.13 10.23 -5.93
N THR A 195 -10.19 9.45 -4.85
CA THR A 195 -11.14 9.69 -3.75
C THR A 195 -10.52 10.59 -2.69
N GLU A 196 -11.17 11.72 -2.42
CA GLU A 196 -10.73 12.66 -1.39
C GLU A 196 -11.40 12.40 -0.03
N THR A 197 -12.41 11.52 0.01
CA THR A 197 -13.12 11.18 1.24
C THR A 197 -12.26 10.32 2.16
N MET A 198 -12.30 10.62 3.46
CA MET A 198 -11.59 9.93 4.52
C MET A 198 -12.57 9.58 5.65
N TRP A 199 -13.58 8.77 5.33
CA TRP A 199 -14.61 8.38 6.27
C TRP A 199 -14.19 7.15 7.06
N ASP A 200 -14.81 6.97 8.23
CA ASP A 200 -14.42 6.01 9.26
C ASP A 200 -15.64 5.15 9.66
N PRO A 201 -15.47 3.88 10.03
CA PRO A 201 -16.57 3.03 10.45
C PRO A 201 -17.11 3.37 11.84
N ALA A 202 -16.40 4.19 12.63
CA ALA A 202 -16.75 4.54 13.99
C ALA A 202 -17.55 5.86 14.09
N TYR A 203 -17.75 6.32 15.33
CA TYR A 203 -18.40 7.61 15.58
C TYR A 203 -17.59 8.77 15.00
N PRO A 204 -18.24 9.74 14.32
CA PRO A 204 -19.69 9.93 14.25
C PRO A 204 -20.36 9.34 12.99
N TYR A 205 -19.64 8.68 12.12
CA TYR A 205 -20.15 8.14 10.85
C TYR A 205 -21.18 7.01 11.04
N ASN A 206 -21.16 6.34 12.19
CA ASN A 206 -22.05 5.23 12.53
C ASN A 206 -23.33 5.63 13.27
N GLU A 207 -23.67 6.91 13.34
CA GLU A 207 -24.81 7.37 14.17
C GLU A 207 -26.17 6.78 13.79
N ALA A 208 -26.34 6.35 12.55
CA ALA A 208 -27.59 5.76 12.07
C ALA A 208 -27.61 4.20 12.15
N LEU A 209 -26.51 3.57 12.56
CA LEU A 209 -26.38 2.11 12.59
C LEU A 209 -26.99 1.46 13.83
N PRO A 210 -27.13 0.12 13.88
CA PRO A 210 -27.67 -0.59 15.03
C PRO A 210 -26.98 -0.25 16.35
N LYS A 211 -27.73 -0.31 17.44
CA LYS A 211 -27.23 -0.02 18.78
C LYS A 211 -26.41 -1.17 19.32
N LYS A 212 -25.24 -0.88 19.85
CA LYS A 212 -24.40 -1.80 20.63
C LYS A 212 -24.78 -1.74 22.12
N THR A 213 -25.00 -0.54 22.62
CA THR A 213 -25.50 -0.25 23.97
C THR A 213 -26.57 0.86 23.88
N SER A 214 -27.11 1.29 25.01
CA SER A 214 -28.04 2.45 25.05
C SER A 214 -27.40 3.75 24.53
N THR A 215 -26.07 3.87 24.58
CA THR A 215 -25.34 5.10 24.26
C THR A 215 -24.35 4.94 23.11
N THR A 216 -24.09 3.72 22.64
CA THR A 216 -23.13 3.45 21.58
C THR A 216 -23.74 2.69 20.41
N ARG A 217 -23.26 2.97 19.21
CA ARG A 217 -23.63 2.26 17.98
C ARG A 217 -22.56 1.23 17.61
N CYS A 218 -22.93 0.23 16.79
CA CYS A 218 -21.98 -0.63 16.15
C CYS A 218 -21.11 0.17 15.17
N SER A 219 -19.88 -0.21 14.99
CA SER A 219 -19.06 0.29 13.86
C SER A 219 -19.64 -0.23 12.53
N ALA A 220 -19.52 0.55 11.47
CA ALA A 220 -19.86 0.11 10.13
C ALA A 220 -18.94 -1.04 9.70
N SER A 221 -19.34 -1.78 8.67
CA SER A 221 -18.41 -2.60 7.90
C SER A 221 -17.47 -1.70 7.09
N GLY A 222 -16.22 -2.10 6.91
CA GLY A 222 -15.32 -1.41 5.96
C GLY A 222 -15.87 -1.40 4.53
N ALA A 223 -16.62 -2.43 4.14
CA ALA A 223 -17.32 -2.45 2.86
C ALA A 223 -18.37 -1.34 2.76
N ASP A 224 -19.16 -1.15 3.81
CA ASP A 224 -20.20 -0.12 3.81
C ASP A 224 -19.61 1.28 3.65
N VAL A 225 -18.51 1.56 4.35
CA VAL A 225 -17.81 2.84 4.26
C VAL A 225 -17.21 3.04 2.87
N ASN A 226 -16.50 2.04 2.34
CA ASN A 226 -15.85 2.15 1.03
C ASN A 226 -16.86 2.27 -0.11
N ILE A 227 -17.99 1.55 -0.06
CA ILE A 227 -19.08 1.72 -1.04
C ILE A 227 -19.68 3.12 -0.91
N ALA A 228 -19.89 3.62 0.31
CA ALA A 228 -20.41 4.97 0.52
C ALA A 228 -19.47 6.05 -0.05
N GLN A 229 -18.17 5.91 0.15
CA GLN A 229 -17.14 6.79 -0.44
C GLN A 229 -17.14 6.71 -1.97
N LEU A 230 -17.25 5.51 -2.55
CA LEU A 230 -17.35 5.33 -3.99
C LEU A 230 -18.62 5.96 -4.56
N VAL A 231 -19.76 5.77 -3.91
CA VAL A 231 -21.05 6.37 -4.28
C VAL A 231 -20.98 7.90 -4.23
N TYR A 232 -20.35 8.46 -3.19
CA TYR A 232 -20.11 9.90 -3.09
C TYR A 232 -19.22 10.40 -4.24
N TYR A 233 -18.12 9.72 -4.52
CA TYR A 233 -17.21 10.04 -5.62
C TYR A 233 -17.94 10.04 -6.96
N THR A 234 -18.72 9.00 -7.25
CA THR A 234 -19.45 8.88 -8.52
C THR A 234 -20.50 9.98 -8.69
N HIS A 235 -21.14 10.42 -7.57
CA HIS A 235 -22.06 11.56 -7.65
C HIS A 235 -21.32 12.84 -8.04
N HIS A 236 -20.22 13.17 -7.40
CA HIS A 236 -19.49 14.41 -7.68
C HIS A 236 -18.77 14.40 -9.03
N THR A 237 -18.25 13.25 -9.46
CA THR A 237 -17.49 13.15 -10.71
C THR A 237 -18.39 12.95 -11.92
N PHE A 238 -19.44 12.13 -11.80
CA PHE A 238 -20.28 11.70 -12.93
C PHE A 238 -21.74 12.12 -12.80
N GLY A 239 -22.15 12.73 -11.70
CA GLY A 239 -23.51 13.23 -11.46
C GLY A 239 -24.54 12.17 -11.08
N PHE A 240 -24.13 10.97 -10.65
CA PHE A 240 -25.01 9.88 -10.20
C PHE A 240 -24.43 9.13 -8.98
N PRO A 241 -25.27 8.50 -8.12
CA PRO A 241 -26.73 8.60 -8.08
C PRO A 241 -27.21 9.96 -7.60
N ASN A 242 -28.46 10.31 -7.87
CA ASN A 242 -29.05 11.55 -7.41
C ASN A 242 -29.80 11.40 -6.07
N ASP A 243 -30.30 10.19 -5.80
CA ASP A 243 -31.16 9.94 -4.66
C ASP A 243 -30.36 9.53 -3.44
N ILE A 244 -30.47 10.33 -2.36
CA ILE A 244 -29.97 9.99 -1.05
C ILE A 244 -30.92 10.52 0.03
N TYR A 245 -31.01 9.80 1.13
CA TYR A 245 -31.81 10.21 2.28
C TYR A 245 -31.03 11.17 3.18
N SER A 246 -31.71 12.21 3.66
CA SER A 246 -31.12 13.24 4.53
C SER A 246 -30.93 12.77 5.97
N SER A 247 -31.65 11.75 6.40
CA SER A 247 -31.46 11.14 7.70
C SER A 247 -31.84 9.66 7.69
N ALA A 248 -31.20 8.90 8.57
CA ALA A 248 -31.51 7.51 8.81
C ALA A 248 -31.37 7.19 10.31
N SER A 249 -32.14 6.25 10.80
CA SER A 249 -32.00 5.71 12.16
C SER A 249 -32.32 4.24 12.22
N CYS A 250 -31.64 3.52 13.11
CA CYS A 250 -31.94 2.14 13.45
C CYS A 250 -32.03 2.04 14.97
N ASP A 251 -33.18 1.58 15.50
CA ASP A 251 -33.39 1.42 16.94
C ASP A 251 -33.10 0.01 17.44
N GLN A 252 -32.87 -0.93 16.54
CA GLN A 252 -32.53 -2.32 16.90
C GLN A 252 -31.13 -2.45 17.49
N TYR A 253 -30.96 -3.44 18.34
CA TYR A 253 -29.67 -3.85 18.87
C TYR A 253 -29.08 -4.97 18.05
N TYR A 254 -27.75 -5.01 17.92
CA TYR A 254 -27.03 -5.99 17.12
C TYR A 254 -27.37 -7.46 17.46
N TYR A 255 -27.67 -7.75 18.72
CA TYR A 255 -27.99 -9.10 19.17
C TYR A 255 -29.41 -9.57 18.81
N GLN A 256 -30.22 -8.69 18.19
CA GLN A 256 -31.57 -9.06 17.72
C GLN A 256 -31.55 -9.68 16.32
N GLY A 257 -30.39 -9.69 15.66
CA GLY A 257 -30.20 -10.29 14.35
C GLY A 257 -30.77 -9.49 13.17
N PRO A 258 -30.29 -9.74 11.94
CA PRO A 258 -30.87 -9.18 10.73
C PRO A 258 -32.22 -9.83 10.39
N PRO A 259 -33.09 -9.16 9.55
CA PRO A 259 -32.86 -7.83 9.00
C PRO A 259 -33.09 -6.73 10.03
N TYR A 260 -32.27 -5.68 9.95
CA TYR A 260 -32.46 -4.50 10.80
C TYR A 260 -33.55 -3.61 10.22
N SER A 261 -34.35 -3.00 11.11
CA SER A 261 -35.37 -2.02 10.72
C SER A 261 -34.73 -0.64 10.67
N TYR A 262 -34.55 -0.09 9.49
CA TYR A 262 -34.10 1.28 9.28
C TYR A 262 -35.29 2.18 8.95
N SER A 263 -35.23 3.41 9.46
CA SER A 263 -36.09 4.50 9.02
C SER A 263 -35.27 5.52 8.28
N PHE A 264 -35.64 5.81 7.03
CA PHE A 264 -35.03 6.82 6.20
C PHE A 264 -36.02 7.96 5.92
N SER A 265 -35.57 9.23 6.00
CA SER A 265 -36.42 10.36 5.72
C SER A 265 -35.72 11.43 4.88
N GLY A 266 -36.45 11.94 3.88
CA GLY A 266 -35.97 12.98 2.98
C GLY A 266 -34.92 12.50 1.99
N ALA A 267 -35.17 12.68 0.71
CA ALA A 267 -34.20 12.57 -0.35
C ALA A 267 -34.09 13.94 -1.02
N THR A 268 -32.87 14.46 -1.11
CA THR A 268 -32.64 15.74 -1.79
C THR A 268 -31.29 15.71 -2.51
N THR A 269 -31.24 16.28 -3.69
CA THR A 269 -30.01 16.45 -4.47
C THR A 269 -28.98 17.33 -3.77
N THR A 270 -29.44 18.27 -2.96
CA THR A 270 -28.56 19.20 -2.22
C THR A 270 -27.87 18.58 -1.01
N THR A 271 -28.25 17.36 -0.62
CA THR A 271 -27.66 16.67 0.52
C THR A 271 -26.17 16.34 0.29
N TRP A 272 -25.81 16.06 -0.93
CA TRP A 272 -24.44 15.72 -1.33
C TRP A 272 -23.45 16.86 -1.03
N ASP A 273 -23.83 18.09 -1.30
CA ASP A 273 -22.97 19.28 -1.11
C ASP A 273 -22.63 19.55 0.36
N TYR A 274 -23.39 18.98 1.28
CA TYR A 274 -23.17 19.13 2.73
C TYR A 274 -22.33 18.03 3.35
N MET A 275 -21.96 16.99 2.59
CA MET A 275 -21.11 15.91 3.10
C MET A 275 -19.65 16.33 3.08
N PRO A 276 -18.97 16.51 4.23
CA PRO A 276 -17.57 16.86 4.25
C PRO A 276 -16.70 15.67 3.85
N LEU A 277 -15.53 15.94 3.25
CA LEU A 277 -14.55 14.94 2.87
C LEU A 277 -13.98 14.20 4.10
N ASN A 278 -13.89 14.91 5.21
CA ASN A 278 -13.55 14.35 6.52
C ASN A 278 -14.27 15.14 7.62
N LEU A 279 -14.37 14.58 8.82
CA LEU A 279 -15.00 15.23 9.97
C LEU A 279 -14.00 15.85 10.95
N LEU A 280 -12.92 16.43 10.47
CA LEU A 280 -11.98 17.20 11.30
C LEU A 280 -12.64 18.45 11.91
N THR A 281 -13.70 18.96 11.28
CA THR A 281 -14.51 20.05 11.80
C THR A 281 -15.89 19.55 12.22
N TYR A 282 -16.39 20.04 13.36
CA TYR A 282 -17.71 19.70 13.85
C TYR A 282 -18.78 20.29 12.91
N ASP A 283 -19.38 19.43 12.08
CA ASP A 283 -20.57 19.75 11.28
C ASP A 283 -21.66 18.70 11.52
N PRO A 284 -22.64 18.99 12.38
CA PRO A 284 -23.70 18.04 12.70
C PRO A 284 -24.63 17.74 11.52
N THR A 285 -24.75 18.63 10.54
CA THR A 285 -25.59 18.42 9.34
C THR A 285 -24.93 17.47 8.39
N GLY A 286 -23.70 17.78 7.95
CA GLY A 286 -22.93 16.92 7.04
C GLY A 286 -22.70 15.53 7.62
N ARG A 287 -22.43 15.44 8.92
CA ARG A 287 -22.31 14.21 9.67
C ARG A 287 -23.54 13.30 9.56
N SER A 288 -24.74 13.88 9.72
CA SER A 288 -25.98 13.12 9.64
C SER A 288 -26.23 12.56 8.23
N TYR A 289 -25.82 13.29 7.20
CA TYR A 289 -25.94 12.85 5.81
C TYR A 289 -25.01 11.70 5.49
N ILE A 290 -23.75 11.77 5.92
CA ILE A 290 -22.80 10.65 5.76
C ILE A 290 -23.29 9.43 6.51
N ALA A 291 -23.72 9.57 7.77
CA ALA A 291 -24.26 8.48 8.56
C ALA A 291 -25.50 7.85 7.91
N ALA A 292 -26.37 8.65 7.27
CA ALA A 292 -27.51 8.16 6.53
C ALA A 292 -27.11 7.40 5.27
N LEU A 293 -26.09 7.86 4.54
CA LEU A 293 -25.57 7.18 3.36
C LEU A 293 -24.96 5.81 3.77
N ILE A 294 -24.10 5.79 4.79
CA ILE A 294 -23.49 4.53 5.28
C ILE A 294 -24.58 3.56 5.76
N ALA A 295 -25.62 4.03 6.45
CA ALA A 295 -26.73 3.19 6.87
C ALA A 295 -27.54 2.64 5.68
N LEU A 296 -27.71 3.42 4.62
CA LEU A 296 -28.36 2.98 3.40
C LEU A 296 -27.53 1.91 2.68
N VAL A 297 -26.23 2.10 2.60
CA VAL A 297 -25.30 1.09 2.05
C VAL A 297 -25.36 -0.19 2.87
N SER A 298 -25.23 -0.08 4.19
CA SER A 298 -25.33 -1.20 5.11
C SER A 298 -26.63 -2.00 4.93
N TYR A 299 -27.77 -1.29 4.81
CA TYR A 299 -29.07 -1.91 4.54
C TYR A 299 -29.11 -2.65 3.19
N ARG A 300 -28.52 -2.06 2.14
CA ARG A 300 -28.49 -2.67 0.80
C ARG A 300 -27.50 -3.80 0.67
N CYS A 301 -26.47 -3.81 1.50
CA CYS A 301 -25.48 -4.88 1.61
C CYS A 301 -25.94 -6.04 2.51
N ASP A 302 -27.11 -5.94 3.12
CA ASP A 302 -27.59 -6.92 4.14
C ASP A 302 -26.52 -7.17 5.23
N THR A 303 -25.85 -6.07 5.67
CA THR A 303 -24.73 -6.14 6.62
C THR A 303 -25.17 -6.71 7.94
N GLU A 304 -24.52 -7.79 8.37
CA GLU A 304 -24.73 -8.40 9.69
C GLU A 304 -23.91 -7.66 10.75
N TYR A 305 -24.47 -7.54 11.97
CA TYR A 305 -23.80 -6.86 13.07
C TYR A 305 -23.55 -7.78 14.25
N ASP A 306 -22.32 -7.71 14.79
CA ASP A 306 -21.95 -8.39 16.02
C ASP A 306 -21.36 -7.42 17.07
N SER A 307 -20.81 -7.97 18.16
CA SER A 307 -20.17 -7.17 19.21
C SER A 307 -18.93 -6.39 18.73
N SER A 308 -18.39 -6.70 17.57
CA SER A 308 -17.20 -6.07 16.99
C SER A 308 -17.52 -5.04 15.91
N GLY A 309 -18.73 -5.08 15.34
CA GLY A 309 -19.17 -4.16 14.27
C GLY A 309 -19.93 -4.88 13.16
N GLY A 310 -20.07 -4.19 12.03
CA GLY A 310 -20.71 -4.70 10.83
C GLY A 310 -19.79 -5.66 10.06
N LEU A 311 -20.41 -6.65 9.44
CA LEU A 311 -19.79 -7.62 8.55
C LEU A 311 -20.63 -7.73 7.28
N THR A 312 -20.07 -7.35 6.15
CA THR A 312 -20.70 -7.41 4.82
C THR A 312 -20.12 -8.58 4.05
N ALA A 313 -20.99 -9.46 3.57
CA ALA A 313 -20.57 -10.58 2.76
C ALA A 313 -20.16 -10.10 1.35
N ARG A 314 -19.05 -10.65 0.82
CA ARG A 314 -18.57 -10.33 -0.55
C ARG A 314 -19.65 -10.49 -1.61
N ALA A 315 -20.51 -11.50 -1.45
CA ALA A 315 -21.57 -11.83 -2.41
C ALA A 315 -22.61 -10.71 -2.56
N ASP A 316 -22.80 -9.88 -1.54
CA ASP A 316 -23.84 -8.85 -1.51
C ASP A 316 -23.36 -7.52 -2.12
N ILE A 317 -22.05 -7.32 -2.23
CA ILE A 317 -21.43 -6.09 -2.74
C ILE A 317 -21.93 -5.72 -4.16
N PRO A 318 -21.92 -6.62 -5.17
CA PRO A 318 -22.38 -6.24 -6.52
C PRO A 318 -23.84 -5.82 -6.57
N SER A 319 -24.69 -6.48 -5.80
CA SER A 319 -26.12 -6.13 -5.69
C SER A 319 -26.31 -4.76 -5.06
N ALA A 320 -25.59 -4.49 -3.98
CA ALA A 320 -25.61 -3.20 -3.31
C ALA A 320 -25.11 -2.08 -4.25
N MET A 321 -23.98 -2.25 -4.90
CA MET A 321 -23.45 -1.28 -5.86
C MET A 321 -24.44 -1.02 -7.00
N SER A 322 -25.02 -2.05 -7.58
CA SER A 322 -26.04 -1.93 -8.65
C SER A 322 -27.26 -1.13 -8.17
N SER A 323 -27.62 -1.21 -6.90
CA SER A 323 -28.75 -0.46 -6.33
C SER A 323 -28.49 1.05 -6.24
N PHE A 324 -27.24 1.49 -6.40
CA PHE A 324 -26.84 2.89 -6.52
C PHE A 324 -26.56 3.30 -7.98
N LEU A 325 -27.12 2.58 -8.94
CA LEU A 325 -26.92 2.79 -10.38
C LEU A 325 -25.49 2.54 -10.88
N LEU A 326 -24.65 1.89 -10.08
CA LEU A 326 -23.35 1.39 -10.51
C LEU A 326 -23.57 0.05 -11.25
N THR A 327 -24.07 0.13 -12.48
CA THR A 327 -24.43 -1.04 -13.28
C THR A 327 -23.20 -1.66 -13.94
N GLY A 328 -23.29 -2.94 -14.30
CA GLY A 328 -22.19 -3.66 -14.94
C GLY A 328 -21.11 -4.16 -14.00
N VAL A 329 -21.25 -3.95 -12.69
CA VAL A 329 -20.27 -4.42 -11.69
C VAL A 329 -20.12 -5.93 -11.76
N THR A 330 -18.90 -6.38 -11.96
CA THR A 330 -18.55 -7.80 -12.00
C THR A 330 -17.51 -8.13 -10.93
N ASN A 331 -17.65 -9.32 -10.34
CA ASN A 331 -16.62 -9.87 -9.48
C ASN A 331 -15.56 -10.55 -10.34
N GLN A 332 -14.36 -9.99 -10.40
CA GLN A 332 -13.25 -10.56 -11.15
C GLN A 332 -12.08 -10.87 -10.24
N VAL A 333 -11.30 -11.87 -10.61
CA VAL A 333 -10.00 -12.10 -9.96
C VAL A 333 -9.14 -10.86 -10.16
N PHE A 334 -8.45 -10.44 -9.12
CA PHE A 334 -7.62 -9.24 -9.15
C PHE A 334 -6.55 -9.33 -10.26
N ASP A 335 -6.57 -8.40 -11.19
CA ASP A 335 -5.52 -8.16 -12.18
C ASP A 335 -5.02 -6.72 -12.07
N ARG A 336 -3.70 -6.56 -12.07
CA ARG A 336 -3.06 -5.24 -11.92
C ARG A 336 -3.38 -4.32 -13.09
N ASN A 337 -3.39 -4.86 -14.32
CA ASN A 337 -3.57 -4.03 -15.50
C ASN A 337 -5.03 -3.56 -15.61
N ASP A 338 -5.99 -4.43 -15.29
CA ASP A 338 -7.40 -4.06 -15.28
C ASP A 338 -7.67 -2.94 -14.25
N VAL A 339 -7.01 -3.00 -13.07
CA VAL A 339 -7.11 -1.92 -12.06
C VAL A 339 -6.49 -0.63 -12.57
N ILE A 340 -5.34 -0.68 -13.24
CA ILE A 340 -4.71 0.50 -13.86
C ILE A 340 -5.64 1.10 -14.92
N ASP A 341 -6.21 0.26 -15.78
CA ASP A 341 -7.14 0.71 -16.85
C ASP A 341 -8.38 1.39 -16.25
N GLU A 342 -8.91 0.90 -15.14
CA GLU A 342 -10.03 1.55 -14.44
C GLU A 342 -9.63 2.92 -13.87
N ILE A 343 -8.48 3.00 -13.17
CA ILE A 343 -7.99 4.25 -12.58
C ILE A 343 -7.71 5.30 -13.66
N GLU A 344 -7.11 4.92 -14.78
CA GLU A 344 -6.84 5.82 -15.92
C GLU A 344 -8.13 6.33 -16.61
N ASN A 345 -9.27 5.69 -16.33
CA ASN A 345 -10.60 6.14 -16.73
C ASN A 345 -11.38 6.80 -15.59
N ASP A 346 -10.69 7.31 -14.57
CA ASP A 346 -11.26 7.98 -13.39
C ASP A 346 -12.26 7.09 -12.62
N ARG A 347 -12.02 5.79 -12.57
CA ARG A 347 -12.88 4.83 -11.86
C ARG A 347 -12.10 4.12 -10.74
N PRO A 348 -12.29 4.53 -9.48
CA PRO A 348 -11.76 3.81 -8.32
C PRO A 348 -12.26 2.37 -8.28
N VAL A 349 -11.41 1.45 -7.90
CA VAL A 349 -11.72 0.01 -7.86
C VAL A 349 -11.98 -0.41 -6.43
N LEU A 350 -13.17 -0.94 -6.15
CA LEU A 350 -13.47 -1.60 -4.88
C LEU A 350 -12.85 -3.01 -4.89
N VAL A 351 -12.01 -3.30 -3.91
CA VAL A 351 -11.34 -4.59 -3.79
C VAL A 351 -11.72 -5.26 -2.47
N THR A 352 -12.02 -6.55 -2.54
CA THR A 352 -12.09 -7.41 -1.36
C THR A 352 -10.91 -8.36 -1.35
N GLY A 353 -10.28 -8.54 -0.19
CA GLY A 353 -9.14 -9.43 -0.04
C GLY A 353 -9.03 -9.96 1.38
N ALA A 354 -8.16 -10.95 1.56
CA ALA A 354 -7.92 -11.57 2.85
C ALA A 354 -6.43 -11.55 3.20
N TYR A 355 -6.10 -11.62 4.48
CA TYR A 355 -4.71 -11.73 4.91
C TYR A 355 -4.10 -13.11 4.63
N SER A 356 -4.94 -14.15 4.52
CA SER A 356 -4.51 -15.49 4.12
C SER A 356 -5.60 -16.19 3.31
N SER A 357 -5.22 -17.24 2.58
CA SER A 357 -6.17 -18.04 1.80
C SER A 357 -7.18 -18.81 2.66
N SER A 358 -6.93 -18.94 3.95
CA SER A 358 -7.80 -19.61 4.93
C SER A 358 -8.54 -18.64 5.85
N ALA A 359 -8.42 -17.33 5.64
CA ALA A 359 -9.10 -16.34 6.45
C ALA A 359 -10.63 -16.48 6.30
N ALA A 360 -11.33 -16.41 7.43
CA ALA A 360 -12.79 -16.50 7.47
C ALA A 360 -13.49 -15.24 6.96
N TRP A 361 -12.76 -14.13 6.88
CA TRP A 361 -13.30 -12.81 6.57
C TRP A 361 -12.50 -12.11 5.47
N ASP A 362 -13.24 -11.42 4.60
CA ASP A 362 -12.69 -10.54 3.59
C ASP A 362 -12.62 -9.11 4.11
N TRP A 363 -11.60 -8.41 3.67
CA TRP A 363 -11.41 -6.98 3.92
C TRP A 363 -11.70 -6.21 2.64
N THR A 364 -12.32 -5.05 2.78
CA THR A 364 -12.72 -4.24 1.64
C THR A 364 -12.00 -2.89 1.69
N TYR A 365 -11.50 -2.44 0.56
CA TYR A 365 -10.80 -1.18 0.39
C TYR A 365 -10.94 -0.67 -1.04
N LEU A 366 -10.71 0.62 -1.26
CA LEU A 366 -10.60 1.18 -2.59
C LEU A 366 -9.14 1.22 -3.02
N ILE A 367 -8.87 0.91 -4.27
CA ILE A 367 -7.66 1.30 -4.98
C ILE A 367 -8.07 2.40 -5.94
N ASP A 368 -7.49 3.57 -5.77
CA ASP A 368 -7.91 4.77 -6.47
C ASP A 368 -6.77 5.60 -7.05
N GLY A 369 -5.53 5.07 -6.97
CA GLY A 369 -4.35 5.67 -7.56
C GLY A 369 -3.19 4.67 -7.64
N TYR A 370 -2.15 5.01 -8.41
CA TYR A 370 -0.94 4.20 -8.47
C TYR A 370 0.31 5.05 -8.74
N LYS A 371 1.46 4.50 -8.32
CA LYS A 371 2.80 4.96 -8.68
C LYS A 371 3.55 3.78 -9.28
N TRP A 372 4.14 3.96 -10.46
CA TRP A 372 4.92 2.91 -11.13
C TRP A 372 6.22 3.48 -11.66
N GLN A 373 7.30 3.19 -10.96
CA GLN A 373 8.64 3.54 -11.39
C GLN A 373 9.43 2.32 -11.85
N ILE A 374 10.14 2.45 -12.96
CA ILE A 374 11.16 1.50 -13.39
C ILE A 374 12.46 2.29 -13.53
N ILE A 375 13.46 1.91 -12.75
CA ILE A 375 14.75 2.56 -12.70
C ILE A 375 15.82 1.57 -13.13
N ARG A 376 16.63 2.00 -14.09
CA ARG A 376 17.88 1.34 -14.46
C ARG A 376 19.02 2.01 -13.71
N GLU A 377 19.80 1.23 -12.97
CA GLU A 377 21.03 1.69 -12.36
C GLU A 377 22.21 0.96 -13.00
N THR A 378 23.19 1.73 -13.45
CA THR A 378 24.47 1.23 -13.98
C THR A 378 25.55 1.56 -12.97
N GLU A 379 26.17 0.53 -12.39
CA GLU A 379 27.33 0.67 -11.52
C GLU A 379 28.58 0.35 -12.36
N SER A 380 29.44 1.35 -12.55
CA SER A 380 30.71 1.24 -13.28
C SER A 380 31.86 1.43 -12.32
N VAL A 381 32.84 0.56 -12.38
CA VAL A 381 34.03 0.56 -11.53
C VAL A 381 35.24 0.81 -12.40
N TYR A 382 36.01 1.82 -12.06
CA TYR A 382 37.23 2.23 -12.78
C TYR A 382 38.46 2.11 -11.90
N ASP A 383 39.63 1.81 -12.50
CA ASP A 383 40.91 1.94 -11.81
C ASP A 383 41.31 3.43 -11.71
N MET A 384 42.38 3.72 -10.96
CA MET A 384 42.90 5.07 -10.80
C MET A 384 43.43 5.72 -12.10
N SER A 385 43.59 4.94 -13.16
CA SER A 385 43.93 5.40 -14.49
C SER A 385 42.72 5.69 -15.37
N GLY A 386 41.49 5.50 -14.83
CA GLY A 386 40.23 5.71 -15.52
C GLY A 386 39.83 4.55 -16.45
N ASN A 387 40.45 3.37 -16.35
CA ASN A 387 40.05 2.21 -17.13
C ASN A 387 38.87 1.51 -16.45
N LEU A 388 37.85 1.12 -17.24
CA LEU A 388 36.71 0.38 -16.76
C LEU A 388 37.13 -1.04 -16.35
N LEU A 389 36.96 -1.36 -15.07
CA LEU A 389 37.25 -2.69 -14.51
C LEU A 389 36.02 -3.61 -14.55
N SER A 390 34.85 -3.07 -14.23
CA SER A 390 33.60 -3.82 -14.30
C SER A 390 32.39 -2.90 -14.45
N GLN A 391 31.34 -3.44 -15.03
CA GLN A 391 30.04 -2.76 -15.13
C GLN A 391 28.93 -3.73 -14.79
N SER A 392 27.97 -3.28 -14.00
CA SER A 392 26.74 -4.04 -13.71
C SER A 392 25.52 -3.16 -13.94
N VAL A 393 24.49 -3.74 -14.53
CA VAL A 393 23.21 -3.07 -14.77
C VAL A 393 22.14 -3.77 -13.96
N ASN A 394 21.36 -2.98 -13.22
CA ASN A 394 20.23 -3.48 -12.45
C ASN A 394 18.99 -2.69 -12.82
N ILE A 395 17.86 -3.39 -12.97
CA ILE A 395 16.56 -2.79 -13.24
C ILE A 395 15.67 -3.06 -12.03
N TYR A 396 15.08 -2.00 -11.50
CA TYR A 396 14.17 -2.05 -10.36
C TYR A 396 12.80 -1.61 -10.80
N GLU A 397 11.80 -2.37 -10.39
CA GLU A 397 10.41 -1.96 -10.40
C GLU A 397 10.03 -1.54 -8.98
N ASP A 398 9.47 -0.34 -8.84
CA ASP A 398 8.81 0.14 -7.63
C ASP A 398 7.36 0.45 -7.99
N PHE A 399 6.44 -0.37 -7.48
CA PHE A 399 5.03 -0.28 -7.78
C PHE A 399 4.24 -0.17 -6.48
N GLN A 400 3.39 0.87 -6.39
CA GLN A 400 2.58 1.17 -5.23
C GLN A 400 1.17 1.53 -5.66
N TRP A 401 0.20 1.08 -4.86
CA TRP A 401 -1.18 1.53 -4.95
C TRP A 401 -1.45 2.65 -3.95
N HIS A 402 -2.36 3.56 -4.31
CA HIS A 402 -3.04 4.39 -3.33
C HIS A 402 -4.27 3.62 -2.82
N TYR A 403 -4.32 3.45 -1.51
CA TYR A 403 -5.40 2.75 -0.81
C TYR A 403 -6.24 3.76 -0.03
N ASN A 404 -7.55 3.80 -0.29
CA ASN A 404 -8.50 4.38 0.64
C ASN A 404 -9.16 3.23 1.39
N THR A 405 -8.87 3.14 2.68
CA THR A 405 -9.18 1.95 3.47
C THR A 405 -10.58 1.96 4.07
N GLY A 406 -11.20 3.14 4.17
CA GLY A 406 -12.46 3.31 4.89
C GLY A 406 -12.37 2.95 6.39
N ASP A 407 -11.18 3.09 6.99
CA ASP A 407 -10.92 2.71 8.41
C ASP A 407 -10.21 3.83 9.21
N ALA A 408 -10.27 5.02 8.80
CA ALA A 408 -9.76 6.26 9.33
C ALA A 408 -8.74 6.93 8.39
N PRO A 409 -8.62 8.26 8.45
CA PRO A 409 -7.75 9.02 7.55
C PRO A 409 -6.29 8.59 7.55
N GLU A 410 -5.77 8.22 8.71
CA GLU A 410 -4.38 7.82 8.88
C GLU A 410 -4.00 6.52 8.16
N TYR A 411 -4.97 5.69 7.78
CA TYR A 411 -4.74 4.44 7.05
C TYR A 411 -4.99 4.57 5.54
N THR A 412 -5.45 5.72 5.06
CA THR A 412 -5.45 6.05 3.63
C THR A 412 -4.01 6.34 3.23
N CYS A 413 -3.41 5.55 2.34
CA CYS A 413 -1.97 5.57 2.15
C CYS A 413 -1.51 5.01 0.80
N TRP A 414 -0.29 5.35 0.42
CA TRP A 414 0.47 4.64 -0.60
C TRP A 414 1.08 3.38 0.01
N GLY A 415 0.97 2.25 -0.66
CA GLY A 415 1.50 1.01 -0.13
C GLY A 415 1.89 -0.02 -1.19
N ALA A 416 2.83 -0.88 -0.81
CA ALA A 416 3.27 -1.98 -1.65
C ALA A 416 2.16 -3.04 -1.78
N ALA A 417 1.87 -3.43 -3.02
CA ALA A 417 0.72 -4.28 -3.37
C ALA A 417 0.65 -5.63 -2.62
N SER A 418 1.80 -6.20 -2.26
CA SER A 418 1.88 -7.48 -1.55
C SER A 418 1.63 -7.39 -0.05
N TYR A 419 1.57 -6.17 0.52
CA TYR A 419 1.42 -5.95 1.95
C TYR A 419 0.02 -5.49 2.37
N TYR A 420 -0.94 -5.49 1.43
CA TYR A 420 -2.32 -5.10 1.72
C TYR A 420 -3.29 -6.18 1.24
N PHE A 421 -3.73 -7.06 2.15
CA PHE A 421 -4.67 -8.17 1.93
C PHE A 421 -4.51 -8.90 0.59
N PRO A 422 -3.35 -9.55 0.32
CA PRO A 422 -3.01 -10.06 -1.00
C PRO A 422 -3.73 -11.37 -1.38
N SER A 423 -4.36 -12.05 -0.41
CA SER A 423 -4.98 -13.36 -0.64
C SER A 423 -6.43 -13.23 -1.10
N ASN A 424 -6.85 -14.10 -1.99
CA ASN A 424 -8.24 -14.22 -2.47
C ASN A 424 -8.84 -12.89 -2.94
N ARG A 425 -8.01 -12.00 -3.51
CA ARG A 425 -8.49 -10.68 -3.98
C ARG A 425 -9.48 -10.84 -5.11
N VAL A 426 -10.59 -10.13 -4.96
CA VAL A 426 -11.61 -9.93 -6.00
C VAL A 426 -11.77 -8.44 -6.19
N MET A 427 -11.76 -7.98 -7.42
CA MET A 427 -12.05 -6.60 -7.80
C MET A 427 -13.48 -6.48 -8.31
N HIS A 428 -14.11 -5.37 -7.98
CA HIS A 428 -15.44 -5.00 -8.43
C HIS A 428 -15.26 -3.82 -9.41
N ILE A 429 -15.27 -4.16 -10.70
CA ILE A 429 -14.93 -3.25 -11.79
C ILE A 429 -16.01 -3.22 -12.87
N GLY A 430 -15.81 -2.36 -13.87
CA GLY A 430 -16.65 -2.26 -15.06
C GLY A 430 -17.98 -1.55 -14.78
N TRP A 431 -18.10 -0.83 -13.64
CA TRP A 431 -19.30 -0.06 -13.36
C TRP A 431 -19.42 1.12 -14.34
N THR A 432 -20.63 1.26 -14.88
CA THR A 432 -21.01 2.33 -15.79
C THR A 432 -22.27 3.01 -15.28
N GLN A 433 -22.56 4.17 -15.81
CA GLN A 433 -23.81 4.87 -15.54
C GLN A 433 -25.00 4.10 -16.12
#